data_a578c8ce789abaf874c310458a4571b1
#
_entry.id   a578c8ce789abaf874c310458a4571b1
#
_cell.length_a   1.000
_cell.length_b   1.000
_cell.length_c   1.000
_cell.angle_alpha   90.00
_cell.angle_beta   90.00
_cell.angle_gamma   90.00
#
_symmetry.space_group_name_H-M   'P 1'
#
loop_
_entity.id
_entity.type
_entity.pdbx_description
1 polymer ?
#
loop_
_entity_poly.entity_id
_entity_poly.type
_entity_poly.pdbx_seq_one_letter_code
_entity_poly.pdbx_strand_id
1 'polypeptide(L)'
;WFVQAMAEVENMHFSTPHIQNLFDDNTFRYYWVISLSRAIEITRDGKTELGVLLVDMDYSVISRMLDQINVTENGQYYYLCDSSGEIIYHPRRIQISDKISSENNEIAAGYKDGVYDETFQGERRKIVVNTISYTGWKLVGVIPYSAFTYGMIDIRYFIILLMLLMLMMLAVVNRIASQGISRPILRLNDSVREYEAGEKPEIYIGGPQEIRHLGHSIQKSYEQIEELMKKIVLEQNERRKSELDALQSQINPHFLYNTLE
;
A
#
# COMPACT_ATOMS: atom_id res chain seq x y z
N TRP A 1 44.34 -12.94 27.77
CA TRP A 1 44.66 -13.73 26.58
C TRP A 1 45.60 -14.88 26.85
N PHE A 2 46.73 -14.72 27.56
CA PHE A 2 47.68 -15.80 27.86
C PHE A 2 47.03 -16.95 28.63
N VAL A 3 46.32 -16.64 29.72
CA VAL A 3 45.63 -17.64 30.55
C VAL A 3 44.56 -18.38 29.74
N GLN A 4 43.82 -17.67 28.91
CA GLN A 4 42.78 -18.26 28.05
C GLN A 4 43.38 -19.19 26.98
N ALA A 5 44.45 -18.75 26.31
CA ALA A 5 45.13 -19.57 25.31
C ALA A 5 45.73 -20.87 25.90
N MET A 6 46.22 -20.82 27.15
CA MET A 6 46.76 -21.97 27.84
C MET A 6 45.68 -22.90 28.45
N ALA A 7 44.48 -22.37 28.69
CA ALA A 7 43.37 -23.15 29.20
C ALA A 7 42.74 -24.08 28.14
N GLU A 8 42.71 -23.61 26.87
CA GLU A 8 42.15 -24.36 25.75
C GLU A 8 43.13 -24.34 24.55
N VAL A 9 44.08 -25.29 24.60
CA VAL A 9 45.25 -25.33 23.70
C VAL A 9 44.91 -25.39 22.21
N GLU A 10 43.75 -25.93 21.83
CA GLU A 10 43.34 -26.08 20.43
C GLU A 10 42.57 -24.88 19.88
N ASN A 11 42.08 -24.01 20.74
CA ASN A 11 41.19 -22.90 20.34
C ASN A 11 41.95 -21.60 20.10
N MET A 12 41.39 -20.78 19.20
CA MET A 12 41.80 -19.41 19.03
C MET A 12 40.96 -18.52 19.94
N HIS A 13 41.60 -17.61 20.66
CA HIS A 13 40.94 -16.67 21.54
C HIS A 13 41.13 -15.26 21.01
N PHE A 14 40.02 -14.52 20.89
CA PHE A 14 40.05 -13.14 20.50
C PHE A 14 39.82 -12.24 21.71
N SER A 15 40.65 -11.24 21.89
CA SER A 15 40.43 -10.22 22.93
C SER A 15 39.40 -9.20 22.53
N THR A 16 38.88 -8.47 23.49
CA THR A 16 38.21 -7.17 23.22
C THR A 16 39.22 -6.12 22.76
N PRO A 17 38.75 -5.04 22.09
CA PRO A 17 39.63 -3.98 21.66
C PRO A 17 40.37 -3.33 22.83
N HIS A 18 41.67 -3.27 22.76
CA HIS A 18 42.54 -2.67 23.78
C HIS A 18 43.71 -1.93 23.14
N ILE A 19 44.36 -1.10 23.92
CA ILE A 19 45.59 -0.40 23.49
C ILE A 19 46.72 -1.41 23.48
N GLN A 20 47.42 -1.50 22.33
CA GLN A 20 48.62 -2.33 22.23
C GLN A 20 49.71 -1.80 23.17
N ASN A 21 50.15 -2.62 24.09
CA ASN A 21 51.16 -2.27 25.11
C ASN A 21 52.29 -3.29 25.28
N LEU A 22 52.29 -4.37 24.47
CA LEU A 22 53.26 -5.46 24.54
C LEU A 22 54.54 -5.16 23.71
N PHE A 23 54.43 -4.35 22.70
CA PHE A 23 55.54 -4.00 21.83
C PHE A 23 55.88 -2.51 22.02
N ASP A 24 57.10 -2.24 22.42
CA ASP A 24 57.60 -0.88 22.59
C ASP A 24 57.72 -0.18 21.18
N ASP A 25 56.79 0.66 20.89
CA ASP A 25 56.86 1.48 19.71
C ASP A 25 57.36 2.90 20.11
N ASN A 26 58.56 3.24 19.68
CA ASN A 26 59.17 4.54 19.93
C ASN A 26 58.43 5.76 19.37
N THR A 27 57.23 5.53 18.73
CA THR A 27 56.49 6.59 18.06
C THR A 27 55.41 7.25 18.94
N PHE A 28 55.24 6.85 20.21
CA PHE A 28 54.22 7.37 21.14
C PHE A 28 52.76 7.33 20.58
N ARG A 29 52.47 6.44 19.66
CA ARG A 29 51.15 6.28 19.10
C ARG A 29 50.40 5.13 19.79
N TYR A 30 49.21 5.42 20.29
CA TYR A 30 48.32 4.40 20.83
C TYR A 30 47.55 3.74 19.68
N TYR A 31 47.86 2.47 19.45
CA TYR A 31 47.13 1.66 18.48
C TYR A 31 46.10 0.82 19.20
N TRP A 32 44.83 0.93 18.78
CA TRP A 32 43.79 0.01 19.22
C TRP A 32 43.91 -1.26 18.41
N VAL A 33 44.02 -2.40 19.13
CA VAL A 33 44.17 -3.72 18.53
C VAL A 33 43.18 -4.70 19.13
N ILE A 34 42.91 -5.77 18.38
CA ILE A 34 42.29 -6.99 18.84
C ILE A 34 43.35 -8.05 18.74
N SER A 35 43.67 -8.69 19.84
CA SER A 35 44.70 -9.75 19.91
C SER A 35 44.09 -11.13 19.72
N LEU A 36 44.54 -11.83 18.71
CA LEU A 36 44.34 -13.27 18.54
C LEU A 36 45.43 -14.02 19.30
N SER A 37 45.07 -14.88 20.23
CA SER A 37 46.01 -15.75 20.96
C SER A 37 45.68 -17.24 20.75
N ARG A 38 46.73 -18.05 20.56
CA ARG A 38 46.64 -19.51 20.45
C ARG A 38 47.86 -20.16 21.07
N ALA A 39 47.66 -21.26 21.78
CA ALA A 39 48.75 -22.10 22.22
C ALA A 39 49.38 -22.85 21.04
N ILE A 40 50.69 -22.88 20.98
CA ILE A 40 51.48 -23.59 19.99
C ILE A 40 52.58 -24.41 20.67
N GLU A 41 52.88 -25.55 20.06
CA GLU A 41 54.02 -26.34 20.49
C GLU A 41 55.29 -25.86 19.79
N ILE A 42 56.31 -25.57 20.58
CA ILE A 42 57.62 -25.13 20.10
C ILE A 42 58.63 -26.19 20.47
N THR A 43 59.20 -26.85 19.50
CA THR A 43 60.29 -27.82 19.72
C THR A 43 61.62 -27.14 19.54
N ARG A 44 62.41 -27.11 20.61
CA ARG A 44 63.76 -26.55 20.63
C ARG A 44 64.71 -27.55 21.30
N ASP A 45 65.81 -27.88 20.63
CA ASP A 45 66.84 -28.80 21.12
C ASP A 45 66.26 -30.20 21.59
N GLY A 46 65.24 -30.68 20.86
CA GLY A 46 64.60 -31.99 21.15
C GLY A 46 63.63 -31.96 22.35
N LYS A 47 63.38 -30.78 22.96
CA LYS A 47 62.35 -30.59 23.96
C LYS A 47 61.18 -29.81 23.37
N THR A 48 59.99 -30.31 23.61
CA THR A 48 58.75 -29.60 23.20
C THR A 48 58.21 -28.83 24.41
N GLU A 49 58.06 -27.54 24.21
CA GLU A 49 57.49 -26.62 25.21
C GLU A 49 56.25 -25.94 24.60
N LEU A 50 55.28 -25.63 25.46
CA LEU A 50 54.09 -24.86 25.04
C LEU A 50 54.42 -23.38 25.06
N GLY A 51 54.16 -22.73 23.93
CA GLY A 51 54.23 -21.27 23.78
C GLY A 51 52.85 -20.70 23.41
N VAL A 52 52.75 -19.38 23.40
CA VAL A 52 51.53 -18.71 22.95
C VAL A 52 51.89 -17.80 21.75
N LEU A 53 51.25 -18.08 20.65
CA LEU A 53 51.25 -17.18 19.48
C LEU A 53 50.26 -16.06 19.75
N LEU A 54 50.72 -14.81 19.65
CA LEU A 54 49.89 -13.63 19.75
C LEU A 54 50.01 -12.83 18.43
N VAL A 55 48.85 -12.50 17.88
CA VAL A 55 48.76 -11.68 16.68
C VAL A 55 47.84 -10.52 16.94
N ASP A 56 48.37 -9.31 16.87
CA ASP A 56 47.60 -8.08 17.03
C ASP A 56 47.07 -7.63 15.67
N MET A 57 45.75 -7.44 15.60
CA MET A 57 45.02 -6.95 14.44
C MET A 57 44.60 -5.50 14.68
N ASP A 58 44.81 -4.62 13.71
CA ASP A 58 44.37 -3.24 13.77
C ASP A 58 42.84 -3.15 13.86
N TYR A 59 42.34 -2.66 14.98
CA TYR A 59 40.92 -2.45 15.23
C TYR A 59 40.28 -1.48 14.23
N SER A 60 41.06 -0.53 13.66
CA SER A 60 40.56 0.45 12.72
C SER A 60 39.96 -0.16 11.44
N VAL A 61 40.35 -1.40 11.10
CA VAL A 61 39.80 -2.10 9.94
C VAL A 61 38.35 -2.49 10.19
N ILE A 62 38.09 -3.05 11.38
CA ILE A 62 36.73 -3.48 11.79
C ILE A 62 35.83 -2.26 11.97
N SER A 63 36.32 -1.22 12.67
CA SER A 63 35.51 -0.02 12.92
C SER A 63 35.14 0.68 11.62
N ARG A 64 36.07 0.86 10.66
CA ARG A 64 35.75 1.47 9.37
C ARG A 64 34.73 0.69 8.56
N MET A 65 34.81 -0.66 8.56
CA MET A 65 33.83 -1.51 7.88
C MET A 65 32.44 -1.34 8.49
N LEU A 66 32.33 -1.33 9.81
CA LEU A 66 31.06 -1.18 10.50
C LEU A 66 30.52 0.26 10.44
N ASP A 67 31.40 1.27 10.43
CA ASP A 67 31.01 2.67 10.23
C ASP A 67 30.37 2.89 8.86
N GLN A 68 30.85 2.20 7.82
CA GLN A 68 30.27 2.30 6.47
C GLN A 68 28.82 1.80 6.41
N ILE A 69 28.48 0.72 7.14
CA ILE A 69 27.12 0.19 7.16
C ILE A 69 26.19 0.93 8.14
N ASN A 70 26.77 1.70 9.07
CA ASN A 70 26.01 2.48 10.05
C ASN A 70 25.61 3.90 9.54
N VAL A 71 25.87 4.22 8.28
CA VAL A 71 25.41 5.46 7.64
C VAL A 71 23.93 5.29 7.25
N THR A 72 23.03 5.32 8.20
CA THR A 72 21.59 5.19 7.94
C THR A 72 20.81 6.34 8.59
N GLU A 73 19.99 7.01 7.77
CA GLU A 73 19.16 8.15 8.17
C GLU A 73 17.99 7.76 9.11
N ASN A 74 17.68 6.46 9.21
CA ASN A 74 16.45 5.96 9.87
C ASN A 74 16.65 5.53 11.33
N GLY A 75 17.79 5.87 11.97
CA GLY A 75 18.05 5.52 13.36
C GLY A 75 18.36 4.03 13.61
N GLN A 76 18.45 3.22 12.57
CA GLN A 76 18.93 1.85 12.64
C GLN A 76 20.45 1.83 12.74
N TYR A 77 20.99 0.85 13.46
CA TYR A 77 22.44 0.71 13.63
C TYR A 77 22.82 -0.75 13.91
N TYR A 78 24.11 -1.03 13.70
CA TYR A 78 24.71 -2.33 14.00
C TYR A 78 25.81 -2.16 15.02
N TYR A 79 25.87 -3.10 15.97
CA TYR A 79 26.98 -3.18 16.90
C TYR A 79 27.50 -4.61 16.99
N LEU A 80 28.68 -4.78 17.55
CA LEU A 80 29.36 -6.05 17.69
C LEU A 80 29.71 -6.24 19.17
N CYS A 81 29.34 -7.38 19.74
CA CYS A 81 29.72 -7.77 21.09
C CYS A 81 30.25 -9.21 21.08
N ASP A 82 30.97 -9.56 22.12
CA ASP A 82 31.42 -10.92 22.37
C ASP A 82 30.30 -11.80 22.99
N SER A 83 30.60 -13.05 23.28
CA SER A 83 29.66 -13.98 23.89
C SER A 83 29.29 -13.63 25.35
N SER A 84 30.07 -12.81 26.02
CA SER A 84 29.79 -12.29 27.36
C SER A 84 28.93 -10.99 27.34
N GLY A 85 28.78 -10.42 26.18
CA GLY A 85 28.11 -9.13 25.98
C GLY A 85 29.05 -7.92 26.02
N GLU A 86 30.38 -8.13 26.11
CA GLU A 86 31.30 -7.00 26.04
C GLU A 86 31.31 -6.39 24.65
N ILE A 87 31.17 -5.06 24.58
CA ILE A 87 31.04 -4.33 23.32
C ILE A 87 32.39 -4.24 22.61
N ILE A 88 32.50 -4.88 21.46
CA ILE A 88 33.68 -4.79 20.59
C ILE A 88 33.58 -3.53 19.72
N TYR A 89 32.45 -3.30 19.12
CA TYR A 89 32.18 -2.08 18.33
C TYR A 89 30.75 -1.60 18.56
N HIS A 90 30.61 -0.29 18.70
CA HIS A 90 29.29 0.37 18.72
C HIS A 90 29.41 1.77 18.10
N PRO A 91 28.47 2.23 17.26
CA PRO A 91 28.55 3.56 16.64
C PRO A 91 28.49 4.69 17.69
N ARG A 92 27.90 4.44 18.87
CA ARG A 92 27.84 5.37 20.01
C ARG A 92 28.82 4.99 21.13
N ARG A 93 29.97 4.38 20.80
CA ARG A 93 30.91 3.84 21.80
C ARG A 93 31.35 4.88 22.84
N ILE A 94 31.62 6.12 22.43
CA ILE A 94 32.02 7.19 23.35
C ILE A 94 30.91 7.48 24.37
N GLN A 95 29.67 7.57 23.92
CA GLN A 95 28.51 7.84 24.78
C GLN A 95 28.26 6.69 25.78
N ILE A 96 28.50 5.46 25.36
CA ILE A 96 28.37 4.27 26.25
C ILE A 96 29.52 4.25 27.26
N SER A 97 30.77 4.53 26.82
CA SER A 97 31.93 4.61 27.70
C SER A 97 31.75 5.68 28.78
N ASP A 98 31.21 6.84 28.42
CA ASP A 98 30.96 7.96 29.33
C ASP A 98 29.65 7.79 30.14
N LYS A 99 28.98 6.66 30.02
CA LYS A 99 27.68 6.35 30.67
C LYS A 99 26.53 7.29 30.34
N ILE A 100 26.63 8.02 29.22
CA ILE A 100 25.60 8.90 28.71
C ILE A 100 24.48 8.08 28.04
N SER A 101 24.84 6.95 27.43
CA SER A 101 23.92 6.00 26.80
C SER A 101 24.22 4.59 27.32
N SER A 102 23.27 3.71 27.23
CA SER A 102 23.45 2.27 27.52
C SER A 102 22.91 1.44 26.36
N GLU A 103 23.33 0.19 26.31
CA GLU A 103 22.85 -0.78 25.32
C GLU A 103 22.52 -2.10 26.03
N ASN A 104 21.63 -2.89 25.44
CA ASN A 104 21.20 -4.17 26.00
C ASN A 104 22.08 -5.33 25.48
N ASN A 105 23.37 -5.12 25.48
CA ASN A 105 24.39 -6.00 24.93
C ASN A 105 24.48 -7.37 25.67
N GLU A 106 24.34 -7.38 26.99
CA GLU A 106 24.37 -8.62 27.78
C GLU A 106 23.21 -9.55 27.44
N ILE A 107 21.99 -9.04 27.30
CA ILE A 107 20.83 -9.85 26.92
C ILE A 107 20.95 -10.27 25.44
N ALA A 108 21.39 -9.40 24.57
CA ALA A 108 21.59 -9.71 23.15
C ALA A 108 22.66 -10.80 22.93
N ALA A 109 23.71 -10.81 23.74
CA ALA A 109 24.73 -11.87 23.71
C ALA A 109 24.15 -13.26 24.04
N GLY A 110 23.12 -13.33 24.89
CA GLY A 110 22.43 -14.58 25.24
C GLY A 110 21.50 -15.13 24.17
N TYR A 111 21.14 -14.34 23.17
CA TYR A 111 20.23 -14.78 22.11
C TYR A 111 20.93 -15.68 21.08
N LYS A 112 20.16 -16.61 20.51
CA LYS A 112 20.56 -17.37 19.32
C LYS A 112 20.39 -16.50 18.08
N ASP A 113 20.92 -16.98 16.95
CA ASP A 113 20.70 -16.29 15.68
C ASP A 113 19.21 -16.20 15.35
N GLY A 114 18.74 -14.99 15.03
CA GLY A 114 17.33 -14.74 14.77
C GLY A 114 16.91 -13.29 14.92
N VAL A 115 15.61 -13.07 14.89
CA VAL A 115 14.98 -11.76 15.02
C VAL A 115 14.13 -11.73 16.28
N TYR A 116 14.30 -10.69 17.10
CA TYR A 116 13.62 -10.54 18.36
C TYR A 116 12.96 -9.16 18.48
N ASP A 117 11.82 -9.12 19.14
CA ASP A 117 11.18 -7.85 19.53
C ASP A 117 11.62 -7.50 20.95
N GLU A 118 12.13 -6.31 21.14
CA GLU A 118 12.65 -5.81 22.39
C GLU A 118 12.05 -4.44 22.73
N THR A 119 11.87 -4.21 24.03
CA THR A 119 11.60 -2.87 24.55
C THR A 119 12.76 -2.44 25.42
N PHE A 120 13.47 -1.41 25.00
CA PHE A 120 14.63 -0.89 25.71
C PHE A 120 14.52 0.62 25.89
N GLN A 121 14.69 1.10 27.12
CA GLN A 121 14.53 2.52 27.51
C GLN A 121 13.16 3.12 27.12
N GLY A 122 12.09 2.30 27.09
CA GLY A 122 10.75 2.73 26.72
C GLY A 122 10.46 2.73 25.20
N GLU A 123 11.47 2.48 24.38
CA GLU A 123 11.32 2.38 22.93
C GLU A 123 11.21 0.91 22.48
N ARG A 124 10.24 0.64 21.63
CA ARG A 124 10.12 -0.66 20.97
C ARG A 124 11.06 -0.73 19.77
N ARG A 125 11.82 -1.82 19.70
CA ARG A 125 12.79 -2.03 18.61
C ARG A 125 12.84 -3.51 18.21
N LYS A 126 13.18 -3.78 16.98
CA LYS A 126 13.58 -5.12 16.51
C LYS A 126 15.08 -5.25 16.58
N ILE A 127 15.52 -6.37 17.06
CA ILE A 127 16.94 -6.74 17.03
C ILE A 127 17.13 -7.99 16.17
N VAL A 128 18.18 -7.99 15.37
CA VAL A 128 18.60 -9.10 14.53
C VAL A 128 19.96 -9.54 15.02
N VAL A 129 20.06 -10.75 15.52
CA VAL A 129 21.30 -11.31 16.07
C VAL A 129 21.85 -12.33 15.10
N ASN A 130 23.13 -12.23 14.78
CA ASN A 130 23.87 -13.19 13.97
C ASN A 130 25.23 -13.48 14.58
N THR A 131 25.54 -14.74 14.80
CA THR A 131 26.79 -15.19 15.41
C THR A 131 27.85 -15.43 14.35
N ILE A 132 29.00 -14.79 14.51
CA ILE A 132 30.15 -14.97 13.64
C ILE A 132 30.87 -16.27 14.10
N SER A 133 30.75 -17.32 13.33
CA SER A 133 31.16 -18.68 13.69
C SER A 133 32.62 -18.79 14.12
N TYR A 134 33.52 -17.97 13.59
CA TYR A 134 34.96 -18.05 13.87
C TYR A 134 35.37 -17.44 15.22
N THR A 135 34.69 -16.35 15.60
CA THR A 135 35.05 -15.58 16.80
C THR A 135 34.10 -15.83 17.96
N GLY A 136 32.91 -16.37 17.67
CA GLY A 136 31.78 -16.42 18.59
C GLY A 136 31.13 -15.05 18.85
N TRP A 137 31.58 -13.98 18.15
CA TRP A 137 31.03 -12.67 18.33
C TRP A 137 29.62 -12.55 17.74
N LYS A 138 28.85 -11.67 18.31
CA LYS A 138 27.49 -11.40 17.87
C LYS A 138 27.41 -10.07 17.16
N LEU A 139 27.03 -10.11 15.90
CA LEU A 139 26.62 -8.92 15.15
C LEU A 139 25.14 -8.69 15.42
N VAL A 140 24.83 -7.57 16.03
CA VAL A 140 23.46 -7.19 16.40
C VAL A 140 23.03 -5.97 15.61
N GLY A 141 21.98 -6.14 14.81
CA GLY A 141 21.33 -5.05 14.12
C GLY A 141 20.12 -4.57 14.93
N VAL A 142 20.05 -3.27 15.18
CA VAL A 142 18.96 -2.63 15.93
C VAL A 142 18.13 -1.78 14.98
N ILE A 143 16.83 -2.03 14.93
CA ILE A 143 15.88 -1.33 14.06
C ILE A 143 14.75 -0.78 14.95
N PRO A 144 14.73 0.53 15.23
CA PRO A 144 13.65 1.12 16.02
C PRO A 144 12.32 1.05 15.24
N TYR A 145 11.22 0.85 15.96
CA TYR A 145 9.89 0.81 15.33
C TYR A 145 9.51 2.14 14.65
N SER A 146 10.05 3.24 15.10
CA SER A 146 9.91 4.56 14.44
C SER A 146 10.42 4.53 12.99
N ALA A 147 11.47 3.77 12.69
CA ALA A 147 11.98 3.61 11.32
C ALA A 147 10.96 3.02 10.35
N PHE A 148 10.07 2.15 10.83
CA PHE A 148 8.99 1.58 10.02
C PHE A 148 7.81 2.54 9.84
N THR A 149 7.56 3.43 10.81
CA THR A 149 6.40 4.34 10.76
C THR A 149 6.59 5.49 9.77
N TYR A 150 7.79 5.99 9.57
CA TYR A 150 8.04 7.06 8.60
C TYR A 150 7.67 6.65 7.16
N GLY A 151 8.06 5.47 6.71
CA GLY A 151 7.67 4.97 5.37
C GLY A 151 6.20 4.60 5.23
N MET A 152 5.52 4.21 6.31
CA MET A 152 4.08 3.85 6.29
C MET A 152 3.15 5.07 6.25
N ILE A 153 3.58 6.22 6.78
CA ILE A 153 2.79 7.46 6.74
C ILE A 153 2.61 7.91 5.29
N ASP A 154 3.68 7.89 4.51
CA ASP A 154 3.64 8.27 3.09
C ASP A 154 2.72 7.37 2.28
N ILE A 155 2.74 6.06 2.53
CA ILE A 155 1.86 5.07 1.87
C ILE A 155 0.39 5.33 2.25
N ARG A 156 0.08 5.66 3.50
CA ARG A 156 -1.29 5.97 3.95
C ARG A 156 -1.87 7.19 3.24
N TYR A 157 -1.11 8.28 3.16
CA TYR A 157 -1.54 9.48 2.44
C TYR A 157 -1.71 9.21 0.95
N PHE A 158 -0.83 8.42 0.35
CA PHE A 158 -0.96 8.01 -1.05
C PHE A 158 -2.24 7.20 -1.29
N ILE A 159 -2.57 6.24 -0.43
CA ILE A 159 -3.80 5.45 -0.53
C ILE A 159 -5.05 6.34 -0.36
N ILE A 160 -5.05 7.27 0.60
CA ILE A 160 -6.16 8.22 0.82
C ILE A 160 -6.34 9.11 -0.41
N LEU A 161 -5.24 9.64 -0.97
CA LEU A 161 -5.27 10.46 -2.18
C LEU A 161 -5.86 9.69 -3.37
N LEU A 162 -5.42 8.45 -3.58
CA LEU A 162 -5.90 7.57 -4.64
C LEU A 162 -7.39 7.26 -4.48
N MET A 163 -7.84 7.01 -3.26
CA MET A 163 -9.26 6.79 -2.94
C MET A 163 -10.11 8.02 -3.24
N LEU A 164 -9.65 9.22 -2.86
CA LEU A 164 -10.32 10.48 -3.16
C LEU A 164 -10.42 10.73 -4.67
N LEU A 165 -9.35 10.45 -5.41
CA LEU A 165 -9.32 10.60 -6.86
C LEU A 165 -10.29 9.63 -7.54
N MET A 166 -10.39 8.39 -7.05
CA MET A 166 -11.34 7.38 -7.52
C MET A 166 -12.80 7.82 -7.26
N LEU A 167 -13.10 8.35 -6.06
CA LEU A 167 -14.43 8.88 -5.72
C LEU A 167 -14.80 10.07 -6.60
N MET A 168 -13.86 10.98 -6.85
CA MET A 168 -14.07 12.13 -7.75
C MET A 168 -14.36 11.66 -9.18
N MET A 169 -13.60 10.70 -9.69
CA MET A 169 -13.83 10.10 -11.01
C MET A 169 -15.22 9.46 -11.10
N LEU A 170 -15.61 8.70 -10.09
CA LEU A 170 -16.94 8.07 -10.03
C LEU A 170 -18.07 9.11 -10.03
N ALA A 171 -17.91 10.21 -9.29
CA ALA A 171 -18.88 11.32 -9.26
C ALA A 171 -19.01 12.00 -10.64
N VAL A 172 -17.89 12.20 -11.34
CA VAL A 172 -17.89 12.78 -12.72
C VAL A 172 -18.58 11.84 -13.68
N VAL A 173 -18.26 10.55 -13.68
CA VAL A 173 -18.90 9.55 -14.56
C VAL A 173 -20.40 9.48 -14.30
N ASN A 174 -20.81 9.45 -13.01
CA ASN A 174 -22.22 9.44 -12.64
C ASN A 174 -22.95 10.70 -13.11
N ARG A 175 -22.32 11.88 -13.01
CA ARG A 175 -22.88 13.14 -13.50
C ARG A 175 -23.08 13.14 -15.03
N ILE A 176 -22.09 12.66 -15.78
CA ILE A 176 -22.16 12.53 -17.23
C ILE A 176 -23.26 11.55 -17.64
N ALA A 177 -23.32 10.37 -17.03
CA ALA A 177 -24.33 9.37 -17.31
C ALA A 177 -25.75 9.87 -16.96
N SER A 178 -25.91 10.57 -15.84
CA SER A 178 -27.19 11.14 -15.43
C SER A 178 -27.67 12.22 -16.41
N GLN A 179 -26.80 13.12 -16.83
CA GLN A 179 -27.17 14.21 -17.76
C GLN A 179 -27.33 13.72 -19.20
N GLY A 180 -26.49 12.79 -19.65
CA GLY A 180 -26.48 12.31 -21.02
C GLY A 180 -27.55 11.26 -21.33
N ILE A 181 -27.92 10.45 -20.37
CA ILE A 181 -28.82 9.29 -20.61
C ILE A 181 -30.07 9.35 -19.74
N SER A 182 -29.91 9.42 -18.42
CA SER A 182 -31.06 9.25 -17.52
C SER A 182 -32.06 10.38 -17.63
N ARG A 183 -31.63 11.64 -17.65
CA ARG A 183 -32.55 12.79 -17.76
C ARG A 183 -33.32 12.84 -19.09
N PRO A 184 -32.69 12.65 -20.26
CA PRO A 184 -33.44 12.58 -21.53
C PRO A 184 -34.46 11.44 -21.55
N ILE A 185 -34.15 10.28 -21.04
CA ILE A 185 -35.11 9.16 -20.97
C ILE A 185 -36.31 9.50 -20.07
N LEU A 186 -36.05 10.08 -18.89
CA LEU A 186 -37.13 10.49 -17.99
C LEU A 186 -38.03 11.55 -18.62
N ARG A 187 -37.47 12.57 -19.29
CA ARG A 187 -38.26 13.59 -19.99
C ARG A 187 -39.09 13.02 -21.14
N LEU A 188 -38.54 12.08 -21.91
CA LEU A 188 -39.29 11.37 -22.94
C LEU A 188 -40.45 10.58 -22.35
N ASN A 189 -40.19 9.82 -21.27
CA ASN A 189 -41.22 9.07 -20.58
C ASN A 189 -42.32 9.97 -20.01
N ASP A 190 -41.97 11.12 -19.42
CA ASP A 190 -42.93 12.05 -18.86
C ASP A 190 -43.80 12.65 -19.99
N SER A 191 -43.21 13.06 -21.13
CA SER A 191 -43.97 13.58 -22.26
C SER A 191 -44.92 12.56 -22.89
N VAL A 192 -44.52 11.28 -22.95
CA VAL A 192 -45.36 10.18 -23.38
C VAL A 192 -46.55 9.99 -22.42
N ARG A 193 -46.30 10.01 -21.13
CA ARG A 193 -47.33 9.83 -20.10
C ARG A 193 -48.35 10.97 -20.09
N GLU A 194 -47.89 12.21 -20.26
CA GLU A 194 -48.76 13.41 -20.41
C GLU A 194 -49.64 13.32 -21.68
N TYR A 195 -49.07 12.82 -22.78
CA TYR A 195 -49.80 12.60 -24.00
C TYR A 195 -50.92 11.53 -23.83
N GLU A 196 -50.59 10.39 -23.14
CA GLU A 196 -51.57 9.35 -22.82
C GLU A 196 -52.69 9.85 -21.89
N ALA A 197 -52.37 10.81 -21.00
CA ALA A 197 -53.39 11.47 -20.16
C ALA A 197 -54.32 12.42 -20.90
N GLY A 198 -54.07 12.68 -22.18
CA GLY A 198 -54.87 13.53 -23.03
C GLY A 198 -54.48 15.02 -23.05
N GLU A 199 -53.35 15.38 -22.43
CA GLU A 199 -52.86 16.75 -22.34
C GLU A 199 -52.21 17.26 -23.65
N LYS A 200 -51.89 16.35 -24.58
CA LYS A 200 -51.25 16.63 -25.87
C LYS A 200 -49.98 17.52 -25.79
N PRO A 201 -49.02 17.27 -24.89
CA PRO A 201 -47.76 17.95 -24.90
C PRO A 201 -46.93 17.54 -26.14
N GLU A 202 -45.98 18.37 -26.54
CA GLU A 202 -45.00 17.96 -27.54
C GLU A 202 -44.12 16.84 -26.99
N ILE A 203 -43.99 15.76 -27.76
CA ILE A 203 -43.10 14.64 -27.38
C ILE A 203 -41.67 15.16 -27.30
N TYR A 204 -40.97 14.89 -26.19
CA TYR A 204 -39.59 15.29 -25.97
C TYR A 204 -38.65 14.64 -26.99
N ILE A 205 -37.97 15.48 -27.80
CA ILE A 205 -36.97 15.05 -28.78
C ILE A 205 -35.63 15.66 -28.41
N GLY A 206 -34.90 15.00 -27.53
CA GLY A 206 -33.59 15.46 -27.05
C GLY A 206 -32.71 14.32 -26.54
N GLY A 207 -31.43 14.65 -26.25
CA GLY A 207 -30.46 13.68 -25.78
C GLY A 207 -29.62 13.03 -26.88
N PRO A 208 -29.00 11.88 -26.62
CA PRO A 208 -28.25 11.07 -27.58
C PRO A 208 -29.07 10.71 -28.82
N GLN A 209 -28.37 10.32 -29.88
CA GLN A 209 -28.99 10.04 -31.18
C GLN A 209 -30.08 8.97 -31.11
N GLU A 210 -29.84 7.92 -30.28
CA GLU A 210 -30.77 6.82 -30.10
C GLU A 210 -32.07 7.26 -29.41
N ILE A 211 -31.96 8.12 -28.40
CA ILE A 211 -33.12 8.64 -27.67
C ILE A 211 -33.90 9.63 -28.54
N ARG A 212 -33.22 10.46 -29.31
CA ARG A 212 -33.88 11.37 -30.30
C ARG A 212 -34.63 10.55 -31.34
N HIS A 213 -34.02 9.50 -31.88
CA HIS A 213 -34.67 8.62 -32.85
C HIS A 213 -35.93 7.97 -32.27
N LEU A 214 -35.85 7.52 -31.02
CA LEU A 214 -37.00 6.96 -30.31
C LEU A 214 -38.12 7.98 -30.13
N GLY A 215 -37.79 9.21 -29.71
CA GLY A 215 -38.75 10.33 -29.61
C GLY A 215 -39.45 10.63 -30.92
N HIS A 216 -38.71 10.73 -32.01
CA HIS A 216 -39.32 10.93 -33.37
C HIS A 216 -40.22 9.75 -33.76
N SER A 217 -39.83 8.54 -33.49
CA SER A 217 -40.62 7.34 -33.82
C SER A 217 -41.95 7.32 -33.06
N ILE A 218 -41.92 7.64 -31.75
CA ILE A 218 -43.12 7.77 -30.95
C ILE A 218 -44.02 8.90 -31.45
N GLN A 219 -43.48 10.10 -31.72
CA GLN A 219 -44.23 11.19 -32.23
C GLN A 219 -44.96 10.81 -33.53
N LYS A 220 -44.23 10.21 -34.49
CA LYS A 220 -44.82 9.75 -35.77
C LYS A 220 -45.92 8.74 -35.55
N SER A 221 -45.78 7.82 -34.61
CA SER A 221 -46.81 6.85 -34.30
C SER A 221 -48.08 7.49 -33.75
N TYR A 222 -47.96 8.50 -32.89
CA TYR A 222 -49.12 9.24 -32.40
C TYR A 222 -49.79 10.06 -33.48
N GLU A 223 -49.03 10.75 -34.37
CA GLU A 223 -49.59 11.44 -35.53
C GLU A 223 -50.40 10.48 -36.44
N GLN A 224 -49.88 9.27 -36.68
CA GLN A 224 -50.59 8.27 -37.46
C GLN A 224 -51.88 7.79 -36.76
N ILE A 225 -51.82 7.60 -35.46
CA ILE A 225 -53.01 7.21 -34.67
C ILE A 225 -54.10 8.31 -34.76
N GLU A 226 -53.70 9.59 -34.61
CA GLU A 226 -54.61 10.72 -34.69
C GLU A 226 -55.25 10.82 -36.08
N GLU A 227 -54.49 10.59 -37.17
CA GLU A 227 -54.99 10.56 -38.53
C GLU A 227 -55.99 9.41 -38.75
N LEU A 228 -55.65 8.22 -38.24
CA LEU A 228 -56.56 7.05 -38.31
C LEU A 228 -57.87 7.27 -37.54
N MET A 229 -57.78 7.87 -36.36
CA MET A 229 -58.95 8.22 -35.54
C MET A 229 -59.84 9.22 -36.26
N LYS A 230 -59.29 10.26 -36.91
CA LYS A 230 -60.04 11.21 -37.73
C LYS A 230 -60.73 10.51 -38.88
N LYS A 231 -60.07 9.58 -39.59
CA LYS A 231 -60.67 8.79 -40.65
C LYS A 231 -61.83 7.90 -40.15
N ILE A 232 -61.64 7.25 -39.03
CA ILE A 232 -62.70 6.39 -38.43
C ILE A 232 -63.93 7.25 -38.07
N VAL A 233 -63.72 8.42 -37.43
CA VAL A 233 -64.83 9.30 -37.06
C VAL A 233 -65.56 9.78 -38.32
N LEU A 234 -64.84 10.16 -39.38
CA LEU A 234 -65.42 10.57 -40.64
C LEU A 234 -66.24 9.46 -41.30
N GLU A 235 -65.68 8.29 -41.38
CA GLU A 235 -66.32 7.07 -41.93
C GLU A 235 -67.59 6.68 -41.16
N GLN A 236 -67.51 6.76 -39.82
CA GLN A 236 -68.68 6.52 -38.96
C GLN A 236 -69.79 7.54 -39.18
N ASN A 237 -69.42 8.81 -39.33
CA ASN A 237 -70.40 9.87 -39.64
C ASN A 237 -71.05 9.68 -41.02
N GLU A 238 -70.26 9.35 -42.03
CA GLU A 238 -70.80 9.06 -43.38
C GLU A 238 -71.73 7.83 -43.35
N ARG A 239 -71.31 6.79 -42.66
CA ARG A 239 -72.16 5.57 -42.48
C ARG A 239 -73.47 5.92 -41.78
N ARG A 240 -73.38 6.68 -40.67
CA ARG A 240 -74.56 7.10 -39.91
C ARG A 240 -75.53 7.96 -40.77
N LYS A 241 -74.97 8.87 -41.62
CA LYS A 241 -75.73 9.66 -42.55
C LYS A 241 -76.42 8.78 -43.59
N SER A 242 -75.69 7.83 -44.19
CA SER A 242 -76.25 6.87 -45.15
C SER A 242 -77.36 5.97 -44.54
N GLU A 243 -77.19 5.54 -43.30
CA GLU A 243 -78.22 4.80 -42.56
C GLU A 243 -79.49 5.65 -42.32
N LEU A 244 -79.31 6.96 -41.98
CA LEU A 244 -80.44 7.87 -41.81
C LEU A 244 -81.14 8.15 -43.13
N ASP A 245 -80.39 8.37 -44.22
CA ASP A 245 -80.96 8.61 -45.56
C ASP A 245 -81.74 7.34 -46.05
N ALA A 246 -81.18 6.13 -45.76
CA ALA A 246 -81.90 4.87 -46.05
C ALA A 246 -83.21 4.72 -45.26
N LEU A 247 -83.16 5.08 -43.97
CA LEU A 247 -84.36 5.05 -43.12
C LEU A 247 -85.40 6.09 -43.58
N GLN A 248 -84.93 7.32 -43.93
CA GLN A 248 -85.83 8.35 -44.52
C GLN A 248 -86.47 7.86 -45.81
N SER A 249 -85.75 7.19 -46.69
CA SER A 249 -86.26 6.64 -47.93
C SER A 249 -87.31 5.54 -47.76
N GLN A 250 -87.26 4.80 -46.62
CA GLN A 250 -88.27 3.79 -46.27
C GLN A 250 -89.60 4.43 -45.78
N ILE A 251 -89.56 5.67 -45.35
CA ILE A 251 -90.76 6.42 -45.04
C ILE A 251 -91.33 6.87 -46.42
N ASN A 252 -92.26 6.14 -46.89
CA ASN A 252 -92.89 6.44 -48.19
C ASN A 252 -93.47 7.84 -48.15
N PRO A 253 -92.92 8.82 -48.89
CA PRO A 253 -93.47 10.20 -48.90
C PRO A 253 -94.90 10.32 -49.33
N HIS A 254 -95.29 9.41 -50.14
CA HIS A 254 -96.70 9.33 -50.68
C HIS A 254 -97.69 8.90 -49.58
N PHE A 255 -97.22 8.11 -48.56
CA PHE A 255 -98.10 7.75 -47.44
C PHE A 255 -98.31 8.90 -46.47
N LEU A 256 -97.34 9.76 -46.27
CA LEU A 256 -97.46 10.96 -45.47
C LEU A 256 -98.32 12.05 -46.12
N TYR A 257 -98.22 12.19 -47.40
CA TYR A 257 -99.09 13.14 -48.18
C TYR A 257 -100.57 12.66 -48.12
N ASN A 258 -100.85 11.38 -48.26
CA ASN A 258 -102.17 10.84 -48.26
C ASN A 258 -102.85 10.72 -46.85
N THR A 259 -102.11 10.95 -45.76
CA THR A 259 -102.67 10.93 -44.41
C THR A 259 -102.90 12.32 -43.83
N LEU A 260 -102.50 13.36 -44.54
CA LEU A 260 -102.68 14.78 -44.15
C LEU A 260 -103.70 15.52 -44.94
N GLU A 261 -104.37 14.88 -45.91
CA GLU A 261 -105.59 15.29 -46.54
C GLU A 261 -106.80 14.58 -45.86
#